data_23df58f5074f3c49dded97757f99f72a
#
_entry.id   23df58f5074f3c49dded97757f99f72a
#
_cell.length_a   1.000
_cell.length_b   1.000
_cell.length_c   1.000
_cell.angle_alpha   90.00
_cell.angle_beta   90.00
_cell.angle_gamma   90.00
#
_symmetry.space_group_name_H-M   'P 1'
#
loop_
_entity.id
_entity.type
_entity.pdbx_description
1 polymer ?
#
loop_
_entity_poly.entity_id
_entity_poly.type
_entity_poly.pdbx_seq_one_letter_code
_entity_poly.pdbx_strand_id
1 'polypeptide(L)'
;MANQENVELLKTGVTGWNEFRKEHQEVSPDLSGADLRSLDLRRAALSGADLSEADLGGTDLSEAELVYANLCGALLAEGQESRSGAANLSGADLTRAALADADVTGVNLSHAKLIGAELRGAKLLRANLFRADLTECNLCCALNYANLSYANLSGANLSRADLTDARLNGANLTGANLSHADLSGAHLEDAVFGATILADIDLSDASGLDTVHHSGPSSIGVDTLYRSQGQIPDDFLRAAGVPEEVLLYLLPLIRRRAQVSVAPQG
;
A
#
# COMPACT_ATOMS: atom_id res chain seq x y z
N MET A 1 -12.55 -25.46 5.45
CA MET A 1 -12.75 -25.28 6.92
C MET A 1 -11.43 -25.55 7.60
N ALA A 2 -11.05 -24.70 8.55
CA ALA A 2 -9.79 -24.85 9.28
C ALA A 2 -9.58 -26.27 9.83
N ASN A 3 -8.32 -26.71 9.84
CA ASN A 3 -7.96 -27.89 10.61
C ASN A 3 -8.02 -27.55 12.10
N GLN A 4 -8.99 -28.14 12.81
CA GLN A 4 -9.26 -27.82 14.21
C GLN A 4 -8.05 -28.08 15.12
N GLU A 5 -7.24 -29.10 14.81
CA GLU A 5 -6.03 -29.43 15.57
C GLU A 5 -4.99 -28.30 15.44
N ASN A 6 -4.81 -27.73 14.22
CA ASN A 6 -3.92 -26.59 13.99
C ASN A 6 -4.39 -25.34 14.76
N VAL A 7 -5.71 -25.07 14.72
CA VAL A 7 -6.31 -23.93 15.42
C VAL A 7 -6.12 -24.04 16.93
N GLU A 8 -6.43 -25.19 17.50
CA GLU A 8 -6.28 -25.43 18.95
C GLU A 8 -4.80 -25.37 19.36
N LEU A 9 -3.89 -25.97 18.58
CA LEU A 9 -2.46 -25.90 18.85
C LEU A 9 -1.97 -24.45 18.85
N LEU A 10 -2.36 -23.64 17.84
CA LEU A 10 -2.00 -22.24 17.77
C LEU A 10 -2.53 -21.45 18.98
N LYS A 11 -3.76 -21.74 19.41
CA LYS A 11 -4.38 -21.11 20.60
C LYS A 11 -3.69 -21.47 21.91
N THR A 12 -3.00 -22.61 22.00
CA THR A 12 -2.23 -22.95 23.21
C THR A 12 -0.96 -22.10 23.38
N GLY A 13 -0.49 -21.44 22.30
CA GLY A 13 0.60 -20.48 22.33
C GLY A 13 1.66 -20.73 21.26
N VAL A 14 2.35 -19.64 20.93
CA VAL A 14 3.32 -19.59 19.82
C VAL A 14 4.52 -20.52 20.01
N THR A 15 4.94 -20.80 21.25
CA THR A 15 6.10 -21.69 21.49
C THR A 15 5.84 -23.11 20.98
N GLY A 16 4.74 -23.74 21.40
CA GLY A 16 4.37 -25.07 20.96
C GLY A 16 4.07 -25.11 19.46
N TRP A 17 3.42 -24.05 18.95
CA TRP A 17 3.20 -23.90 17.51
C TRP A 17 4.50 -23.88 16.72
N ASN A 18 5.47 -23.07 17.12
CA ASN A 18 6.74 -22.94 16.41
C ASN A 18 7.59 -24.23 16.48
N GLU A 19 7.49 -24.99 17.58
CA GLU A 19 8.10 -26.33 17.67
C GLU A 19 7.46 -27.30 16.67
N PHE A 20 6.13 -27.36 16.64
CA PHE A 20 5.41 -28.16 15.65
C PHE A 20 5.79 -27.78 14.22
N ARG A 21 5.88 -26.49 13.91
CA ARG A 21 6.28 -26.00 12.58
C ARG A 21 7.71 -26.39 12.19
N LYS A 22 8.63 -26.46 13.14
CA LYS A 22 10.01 -26.93 12.88
C LYS A 22 10.07 -28.41 12.49
N GLU A 23 9.20 -29.22 13.09
CA GLU A 23 9.14 -30.66 12.83
C GLU A 23 8.33 -30.98 11.55
N HIS A 24 7.43 -30.10 11.12
CA HIS A 24 6.48 -30.30 10.01
C HIS A 24 6.56 -29.17 9.00
N GLN A 25 7.76 -28.87 8.48
CA GLN A 25 8.02 -27.73 7.59
C GLN A 25 7.29 -27.85 6.24
N GLU A 26 7.03 -29.06 5.77
CA GLU A 26 6.33 -29.36 4.51
C GLU A 26 4.82 -29.20 4.61
N VAL A 27 4.27 -29.09 5.81
CA VAL A 27 2.82 -28.94 6.01
C VAL A 27 2.44 -27.47 5.89
N SER A 28 1.49 -27.17 5.00
CA SER A 28 0.82 -25.87 4.98
C SER A 28 -0.36 -25.92 5.96
N PRO A 29 -0.29 -25.19 7.09
CA PRO A 29 -1.36 -25.24 8.07
C PRO A 29 -2.66 -24.63 7.51
N ASP A 30 -3.77 -25.37 7.64
CA ASP A 30 -5.09 -24.86 7.31
C ASP A 30 -5.72 -24.19 8.55
N LEU A 31 -5.79 -22.86 8.50
CA LEU A 31 -6.39 -21.96 9.49
C LEU A 31 -7.53 -21.14 8.86
N SER A 32 -8.04 -21.58 7.70
CA SER A 32 -9.02 -20.85 6.90
C SER A 32 -10.33 -20.64 7.66
N GLY A 33 -10.82 -19.40 7.72
CA GLY A 33 -12.05 -19.03 8.44
C GLY A 33 -11.97 -19.21 9.97
N ALA A 34 -10.77 -19.42 10.53
CA ALA A 34 -10.61 -19.59 11.98
C ALA A 34 -10.85 -18.27 12.73
N ASP A 35 -11.46 -18.38 13.92
CA ASP A 35 -11.50 -17.29 14.89
C ASP A 35 -10.19 -17.24 15.68
N LEU A 36 -9.35 -16.28 15.33
CA LEU A 36 -8.03 -16.05 15.92
C LEU A 36 -7.94 -14.70 16.63
N ARG A 37 -9.09 -14.07 16.90
CA ARG A 37 -9.16 -12.73 17.46
C ARG A 37 -8.43 -12.60 18.78
N SER A 38 -7.76 -11.45 18.96
CA SER A 38 -7.09 -11.04 20.20
C SER A 38 -6.02 -12.03 20.71
N LEU A 39 -5.50 -12.89 19.85
CA LEU A 39 -4.41 -13.80 20.21
C LEU A 39 -3.07 -13.07 20.19
N ASP A 40 -2.16 -13.50 21.07
CA ASP A 40 -0.73 -13.14 20.99
C ASP A 40 -0.03 -14.16 20.09
N LEU A 41 0.15 -13.77 18.82
CA LEU A 41 0.82 -14.57 17.79
C LEU A 41 2.16 -13.95 17.37
N ARG A 42 2.76 -13.16 18.26
CA ARG A 42 4.07 -12.52 17.99
C ARG A 42 5.11 -13.57 17.65
N ARG A 43 5.83 -13.37 16.52
CA ARG A 43 6.87 -14.28 16.04
C ARG A 43 6.36 -15.68 15.69
N ALA A 44 5.07 -15.85 15.43
CA ALA A 44 4.52 -17.13 15.01
C ALA A 44 5.04 -17.53 13.62
N ALA A 45 5.43 -18.79 13.46
CA ALA A 45 5.88 -19.36 12.20
C ALA A 45 4.65 -19.77 11.35
N LEU A 46 4.08 -18.81 10.62
CA LEU A 46 2.88 -18.97 9.81
C LEU A 46 3.18 -18.98 8.29
N SER A 47 4.44 -19.16 7.92
CA SER A 47 4.82 -19.23 6.50
C SER A 47 4.09 -20.35 5.79
N GLY A 48 3.46 -20.02 4.64
CA GLY A 48 2.65 -20.94 3.84
C GLY A 48 1.31 -21.34 4.48
N ALA A 49 0.91 -20.76 5.62
CA ALA A 49 -0.38 -21.04 6.22
C ALA A 49 -1.54 -20.50 5.36
N ASP A 50 -2.64 -21.24 5.34
CA ASP A 50 -3.91 -20.76 4.81
C ASP A 50 -4.70 -20.07 5.93
N LEU A 51 -4.75 -18.76 5.91
CA LEU A 51 -5.49 -17.87 6.80
C LEU A 51 -6.66 -17.18 6.05
N SER A 52 -7.05 -17.73 4.90
CA SER A 52 -8.13 -17.12 4.11
C SER A 52 -9.42 -17.04 4.92
N GLU A 53 -10.09 -15.88 4.83
CA GLU A 53 -11.33 -15.60 5.56
C GLU A 53 -11.20 -15.70 7.10
N ALA A 54 -10.01 -15.87 7.66
CA ALA A 54 -9.81 -15.90 9.11
C ALA A 54 -10.13 -14.53 9.75
N ASP A 55 -10.67 -14.56 10.96
CA ASP A 55 -10.88 -13.36 11.78
C ASP A 55 -9.67 -13.16 12.71
N LEU A 56 -8.89 -12.15 12.39
CA LEU A 56 -7.64 -11.75 13.05
C LEU A 56 -7.78 -10.41 13.80
N GLY A 57 -9.01 -9.93 14.03
CA GLY A 57 -9.26 -8.67 14.71
C GLY A 57 -8.57 -8.60 16.08
N GLY A 58 -7.76 -7.57 16.30
CA GLY A 58 -7.00 -7.37 17.53
C GLY A 58 -5.89 -8.35 17.81
N THR A 59 -5.54 -9.22 16.86
CA THR A 59 -4.42 -10.17 16.99
C THR A 59 -3.08 -9.44 16.91
N ASP A 60 -2.15 -9.79 17.78
CA ASP A 60 -0.76 -9.32 17.67
C ASP A 60 0.07 -10.33 16.88
N LEU A 61 0.35 -10.00 15.61
CA LEU A 61 1.19 -10.74 14.67
C LEU A 61 2.54 -10.03 14.46
N SER A 62 2.93 -9.15 15.39
CA SER A 62 4.19 -8.42 15.23
C SER A 62 5.38 -9.38 15.13
N GLU A 63 6.26 -9.11 14.18
CA GLU A 63 7.42 -9.94 13.85
C GLU A 63 7.08 -11.40 13.43
N ALA A 64 5.81 -11.73 13.12
CA ALA A 64 5.42 -13.05 12.63
C ALA A 64 5.98 -13.32 11.22
N GLU A 65 6.23 -14.59 10.93
CA GLU A 65 6.65 -15.06 9.62
C GLU A 65 5.42 -15.52 8.82
N LEU A 66 5.01 -14.75 7.82
CA LEU A 66 3.83 -14.96 6.96
C LEU A 66 4.22 -15.10 5.48
N VAL A 67 5.45 -15.51 5.21
CA VAL A 67 5.96 -15.66 3.85
C VAL A 67 5.12 -16.68 3.08
N TYR A 68 4.59 -16.28 1.91
CA TYR A 68 3.63 -17.06 1.11
C TYR A 68 2.32 -17.43 1.83
N ALA A 69 1.99 -16.83 2.96
CA ALA A 69 0.71 -17.08 3.61
C ALA A 69 -0.46 -16.59 2.73
N ASN A 70 -1.59 -17.29 2.80
CA ASN A 70 -2.82 -16.89 2.16
C ASN A 70 -3.73 -16.19 3.18
N LEU A 71 -3.93 -14.89 3.05
CA LEU A 71 -4.83 -14.06 3.87
C LEU A 71 -5.99 -13.49 3.01
N CYS A 72 -6.31 -14.15 1.88
CA CYS A 72 -7.38 -13.65 1.01
C CYS A 72 -8.70 -13.57 1.76
N GLY A 73 -9.33 -12.38 1.76
CA GLY A 73 -10.58 -12.13 2.46
C GLY A 73 -10.49 -12.15 4.00
N ALA A 74 -9.28 -12.24 4.58
CA ALA A 74 -9.12 -12.19 6.03
C ALA A 74 -9.56 -10.86 6.63
N LEU A 75 -10.08 -10.90 7.85
CA LEU A 75 -10.55 -9.73 8.60
C LEU A 75 -9.49 -9.36 9.65
N LEU A 76 -8.74 -8.28 9.38
CA LEU A 76 -7.68 -7.80 10.28
C LEU A 76 -8.06 -6.45 10.93
N ALA A 77 -9.10 -5.81 10.41
CA ALA A 77 -9.62 -4.54 10.90
C ALA A 77 -10.29 -4.68 12.27
N GLU A 78 -10.50 -3.53 12.91
CA GLU A 78 -11.35 -3.47 14.10
C GLU A 78 -12.79 -3.84 13.74
N GLY A 79 -13.30 -4.95 14.28
CA GLY A 79 -14.68 -5.37 14.07
C GLY A 79 -15.68 -4.44 14.74
N GLN A 80 -16.85 -4.18 14.11
CA GLN A 80 -17.91 -3.34 14.69
C GLN A 80 -18.50 -3.92 15.99
N GLU A 81 -18.34 -5.22 16.21
CA GLU A 81 -18.88 -5.93 17.37
C GLU A 81 -17.83 -6.37 18.37
N SER A 82 -16.54 -6.27 18.06
CA SER A 82 -15.48 -6.66 18.97
C SER A 82 -14.77 -5.43 19.56
N ARG A 83 -14.53 -5.46 20.87
CA ARG A 83 -13.71 -4.46 21.58
C ARG A 83 -12.21 -4.65 21.32
N SER A 84 -11.85 -5.53 20.40
CA SER A 84 -10.49 -5.74 19.93
C SER A 84 -10.19 -4.74 18.83
N GLY A 85 -9.12 -3.98 18.94
CA GLY A 85 -8.65 -3.04 17.90
C GLY A 85 -8.26 -3.76 16.62
N ALA A 86 -7.72 -3.03 15.65
CA ALA A 86 -7.14 -3.62 14.45
C ALA A 86 -5.91 -4.49 14.80
N ALA A 87 -5.61 -5.46 13.96
CA ALA A 87 -4.45 -6.33 14.14
C ALA A 87 -3.13 -5.53 14.12
N ASN A 88 -2.11 -6.05 14.78
CA ASN A 88 -0.76 -5.50 14.74
C ASN A 88 0.16 -6.45 13.98
N LEU A 89 0.66 -6.00 12.82
CA LEU A 89 1.62 -6.73 11.97
C LEU A 89 2.94 -5.97 11.84
N SER A 90 3.27 -5.14 12.82
CA SER A 90 4.52 -4.38 12.76
C SER A 90 5.74 -5.32 12.69
N GLY A 91 6.63 -5.06 11.72
CA GLY A 91 7.81 -5.88 11.49
C GLY A 91 7.55 -7.28 10.97
N ALA A 92 6.30 -7.66 10.69
CA ALA A 92 5.97 -8.98 10.14
C ALA A 92 6.58 -9.19 8.75
N ASP A 93 6.94 -10.42 8.42
CA ASP A 93 7.38 -10.79 7.07
C ASP A 93 6.21 -11.39 6.28
N LEU A 94 5.64 -10.56 5.40
CA LEU A 94 4.53 -10.86 4.49
C LEU A 94 5.02 -11.02 3.04
N THR A 95 6.30 -11.33 2.85
CA THR A 95 6.87 -11.47 1.51
C THR A 95 6.05 -12.47 0.68
N ARG A 96 5.56 -12.00 -0.48
CA ARG A 96 4.71 -12.76 -1.40
C ARG A 96 3.43 -13.34 -0.79
N ALA A 97 2.96 -12.78 0.31
CA ALA A 97 1.68 -13.16 0.89
C ALA A 97 0.53 -12.71 -0.03
N ALA A 98 -0.55 -13.50 -0.03
CA ALA A 98 -1.78 -13.14 -0.72
C ALA A 98 -2.74 -12.48 0.27
N LEU A 99 -3.05 -11.19 0.05
CA LEU A 99 -3.98 -10.38 0.83
C LEU A 99 -5.12 -9.82 -0.04
N ALA A 100 -5.38 -10.45 -1.18
CA ALA A 100 -6.46 -9.98 -2.05
C ALA A 100 -7.79 -9.94 -1.29
N ASP A 101 -8.51 -8.82 -1.46
CA ASP A 101 -9.81 -8.56 -0.83
C ASP A 101 -9.81 -8.58 0.72
N ALA A 102 -8.66 -8.64 1.37
CA ALA A 102 -8.55 -8.59 2.84
C ALA A 102 -8.96 -7.22 3.39
N ASP A 103 -9.59 -7.20 4.57
CA ASP A 103 -9.87 -5.96 5.29
C ASP A 103 -8.73 -5.65 6.27
N VAL A 104 -7.86 -4.75 5.87
CA VAL A 104 -6.65 -4.31 6.59
C VAL A 104 -6.82 -2.88 7.10
N THR A 105 -8.06 -2.42 7.24
CA THR A 105 -8.39 -1.06 7.69
C THR A 105 -7.81 -0.77 9.08
N GLY A 106 -7.03 0.31 9.19
CA GLY A 106 -6.42 0.76 10.44
C GLY A 106 -5.31 -0.14 11.00
N VAL A 107 -4.93 -1.20 10.29
CA VAL A 107 -3.91 -2.16 10.72
C VAL A 107 -2.53 -1.51 10.81
N ASN A 108 -1.76 -1.89 11.82
CA ASN A 108 -0.36 -1.49 11.94
C ASN A 108 0.55 -2.46 11.17
N LEU A 109 1.05 -2.02 10.03
CA LEU A 109 2.02 -2.69 9.15
C LEU A 109 3.38 -1.96 9.14
N SER A 110 3.65 -1.11 10.15
CA SER A 110 4.91 -0.37 10.18
C SER A 110 6.11 -1.31 10.19
N HIS A 111 7.12 -0.99 9.37
CA HIS A 111 8.33 -1.81 9.21
C HIS A 111 8.09 -3.25 8.68
N ALA A 112 6.88 -3.60 8.25
CA ALA A 112 6.60 -4.91 7.68
C ALA A 112 7.28 -5.08 6.31
N LYS A 113 7.61 -6.34 5.97
CA LYS A 113 8.09 -6.71 4.64
C LYS A 113 6.93 -7.28 3.84
N LEU A 114 6.54 -6.59 2.78
CA LEU A 114 5.46 -7.00 1.88
C LEU A 114 5.99 -7.24 0.45
N ILE A 115 7.27 -7.53 0.28
CA ILE A 115 7.92 -7.65 -1.04
C ILE A 115 7.15 -8.61 -1.93
N GLY A 116 6.66 -8.13 -3.08
CA GLY A 116 5.90 -8.92 -4.03
C GLY A 116 4.54 -9.43 -3.52
N ALA A 117 4.00 -8.86 -2.44
CA ALA A 117 2.68 -9.26 -1.92
C ALA A 117 1.55 -8.82 -2.85
N GLU A 118 0.46 -9.60 -2.88
CA GLU A 118 -0.73 -9.34 -3.69
C GLU A 118 -1.83 -8.72 -2.81
N LEU A 119 -2.06 -7.41 -2.96
CA LEU A 119 -3.05 -6.65 -2.18
C LEU A 119 -4.21 -6.11 -3.05
N ARG A 120 -4.41 -6.69 -4.23
CA ARG A 120 -5.48 -6.22 -5.12
C ARG A 120 -6.85 -6.32 -4.44
N GLY A 121 -7.60 -5.22 -4.44
CA GLY A 121 -8.92 -5.14 -3.82
C GLY A 121 -8.91 -5.06 -2.28
N ALA A 122 -7.76 -5.16 -1.64
CA ALA A 122 -7.66 -5.03 -0.19
C ALA A 122 -8.10 -3.62 0.28
N LYS A 123 -8.60 -3.53 1.51
CA LYS A 123 -8.97 -2.25 2.12
C LYS A 123 -7.89 -1.86 3.12
N LEU A 124 -7.10 -0.85 2.78
CA LEU A 124 -6.02 -0.32 3.62
C LEU A 124 -6.34 1.10 4.14
N LEU A 125 -7.61 1.45 4.21
CA LEU A 125 -8.05 2.74 4.76
C LEU A 125 -7.38 2.98 6.13
N ARG A 126 -6.64 4.09 6.26
CA ARG A 126 -5.91 4.47 7.48
C ARG A 126 -4.88 3.45 7.98
N ALA A 127 -4.47 2.48 7.17
CA ALA A 127 -3.41 1.56 7.56
C ALA A 127 -2.09 2.30 7.80
N ASN A 128 -1.32 1.83 8.78
CA ASN A 128 0.01 2.38 9.05
C ASN A 128 1.09 1.52 8.37
N LEU A 129 1.60 1.99 7.25
CA LEU A 129 2.65 1.37 6.43
C LEU A 129 3.99 2.14 6.56
N PHE A 130 4.17 2.87 7.67
CA PHE A 130 5.39 3.64 7.91
C PHE A 130 6.63 2.75 7.80
N ARG A 131 7.55 3.11 6.88
CA ARG A 131 8.79 2.36 6.59
C ARG A 131 8.57 0.90 6.18
N ALA A 132 7.39 0.53 5.70
CA ALA A 132 7.17 -0.80 5.14
C ALA A 132 7.94 -0.99 3.83
N ASP A 133 8.35 -2.22 3.54
CA ASP A 133 8.92 -2.59 2.24
C ASP A 133 7.82 -3.21 1.36
N LEU A 134 7.37 -2.42 0.40
CA LEU A 134 6.31 -2.74 -0.56
C LEU A 134 6.87 -2.94 -1.98
N THR A 135 8.15 -3.28 -2.08
CA THR A 135 8.81 -3.51 -3.37
C THR A 135 8.03 -4.52 -4.20
N GLU A 136 7.74 -4.17 -5.47
CA GLU A 136 7.03 -5.02 -6.43
C GLU A 136 5.64 -5.49 -5.99
N CYS A 137 5.01 -4.88 -4.98
CA CYS A 137 3.65 -5.19 -4.56
C CYS A 137 2.62 -4.86 -5.63
N ASN A 138 1.53 -5.62 -5.66
CA ASN A 138 0.32 -5.23 -6.35
C ASN A 138 -0.63 -4.50 -5.39
N LEU A 139 -0.69 -3.18 -5.51
CA LEU A 139 -1.42 -2.25 -4.64
C LEU A 139 -2.60 -1.57 -5.36
N CYS A 140 -3.25 -2.25 -6.30
CA CYS A 140 -4.49 -1.77 -6.94
C CYS A 140 -5.65 -1.83 -5.93
N CYS A 141 -5.64 -0.97 -4.91
CA CYS A 141 -6.49 -1.08 -3.72
C CYS A 141 -6.81 0.29 -3.09
N ALA A 142 -7.60 0.29 -2.02
CA ALA A 142 -7.94 1.48 -1.25
C ALA A 142 -6.86 1.79 -0.20
N LEU A 143 -6.10 2.85 -0.42
CA LEU A 143 -5.01 3.34 0.44
C LEU A 143 -5.30 4.73 1.02
N ASN A 144 -6.54 5.17 0.92
CA ASN A 144 -6.93 6.51 1.36
C ASN A 144 -6.65 6.70 2.86
N TYR A 145 -6.08 7.86 3.19
CA TYR A 145 -5.59 8.20 4.53
C TYR A 145 -4.48 7.27 5.08
N ALA A 146 -3.92 6.34 4.27
CA ALA A 146 -2.85 5.47 4.72
C ALA A 146 -1.55 6.24 4.99
N ASN A 147 -0.79 5.80 5.97
CA ASN A 147 0.54 6.33 6.25
C ASN A 147 1.61 5.48 5.54
N LEU A 148 2.03 5.93 4.37
CA LEU A 148 3.10 5.34 3.55
C LEU A 148 4.42 6.11 3.68
N SER A 149 4.56 6.96 4.72
CA SER A 149 5.77 7.78 4.87
C SER A 149 7.01 6.90 5.00
N TYR A 150 8.02 7.21 4.19
CA TYR A 150 9.29 6.47 4.09
C TYR A 150 9.14 5.01 3.66
N ALA A 151 7.99 4.59 3.14
CA ALA A 151 7.82 3.26 2.59
C ALA A 151 8.62 3.08 1.30
N ASN A 152 9.10 1.85 1.06
CA ASN A 152 9.71 1.49 -0.21
C ASN A 152 8.64 0.91 -1.14
N LEU A 153 8.24 1.68 -2.13
CA LEU A 153 7.24 1.33 -3.16
C LEU A 153 7.91 1.08 -4.52
N SER A 154 9.21 0.80 -4.54
CA SER A 154 9.93 0.62 -5.80
C SER A 154 9.35 -0.55 -6.61
N GLY A 155 9.05 -0.27 -7.89
CA GLY A 155 8.43 -1.24 -8.79
C GLY A 155 6.98 -1.63 -8.46
N ALA A 156 6.36 -1.03 -7.44
CA ALA A 156 5.00 -1.38 -7.05
C ALA A 156 3.96 -0.98 -8.13
N ASN A 157 2.94 -1.80 -8.26
CA ASN A 157 1.77 -1.48 -9.08
C ASN A 157 0.69 -0.80 -8.23
N LEU A 158 0.61 0.52 -8.35
CA LEU A 158 -0.39 1.40 -7.72
C LEU A 158 -1.45 1.86 -8.73
N SER A 159 -1.55 1.19 -9.88
CA SER A 159 -2.51 1.61 -10.90
C SER A 159 -3.94 1.53 -10.37
N ARG A 160 -4.69 2.62 -10.54
CA ARG A 160 -6.07 2.78 -10.02
C ARG A 160 -6.18 2.71 -8.51
N ALA A 161 -5.09 2.83 -7.76
CA ALA A 161 -5.15 2.93 -6.31
C ALA A 161 -5.86 4.22 -5.88
N ASP A 162 -6.64 4.13 -4.82
CA ASP A 162 -7.16 5.31 -4.12
C ASP A 162 -6.12 5.73 -3.05
N LEU A 163 -5.38 6.79 -3.35
CA LEU A 163 -4.37 7.40 -2.47
C LEU A 163 -4.84 8.74 -1.90
N THR A 164 -6.15 8.98 -1.89
CA THR A 164 -6.73 10.22 -1.36
C THR A 164 -6.25 10.46 0.07
N ASP A 165 -5.69 11.66 0.33
CA ASP A 165 -5.14 12.06 1.63
C ASP A 165 -4.07 11.10 2.19
N ALA A 166 -3.45 10.24 1.36
CA ALA A 166 -2.39 9.35 1.79
C ALA A 166 -1.09 10.13 2.07
N ARG A 167 -0.33 9.69 3.06
CA ARG A 167 0.99 10.25 3.38
C ARG A 167 2.07 9.44 2.71
N LEU A 168 2.73 10.05 1.72
CA LEU A 168 3.83 9.47 0.94
C LEU A 168 5.16 10.22 1.17
N ASN A 169 5.25 10.99 2.25
CA ASN A 169 6.45 11.77 2.57
C ASN A 169 7.69 10.87 2.64
N GLY A 170 8.71 11.18 1.85
CA GLY A 170 9.94 10.40 1.76
C GLY A 170 9.78 8.99 1.21
N ALA A 171 8.63 8.62 0.64
CA ALA A 171 8.41 7.31 0.04
C ALA A 171 9.25 7.13 -1.24
N ASN A 172 9.77 5.93 -1.47
CA ASN A 172 10.46 5.59 -2.70
C ASN A 172 9.47 5.03 -3.74
N LEU A 173 9.16 5.81 -4.76
CA LEU A 173 8.25 5.48 -5.87
C LEU A 173 9.00 5.13 -7.16
N THR A 174 10.30 4.86 -7.10
CA THR A 174 11.11 4.53 -8.27
C THR A 174 10.56 3.30 -9.00
N GLY A 175 10.24 3.44 -10.28
CA GLY A 175 9.66 2.37 -11.10
C GLY A 175 8.20 2.04 -10.78
N ALA A 176 7.56 2.72 -9.84
CA ALA A 176 6.16 2.47 -9.51
C ALA A 176 5.21 2.88 -10.66
N ASN A 177 4.13 2.15 -10.80
CA ASN A 177 3.06 2.49 -11.74
C ASN A 177 1.89 3.14 -10.99
N LEU A 178 1.70 4.45 -11.19
CA LEU A 178 0.61 5.25 -10.61
C LEU A 178 -0.50 5.57 -11.63
N SER A 179 -0.52 4.91 -12.79
CA SER A 179 -1.52 5.20 -13.84
C SER A 179 -2.94 5.13 -13.29
N HIS A 180 -3.75 6.17 -13.54
CA HIS A 180 -5.13 6.28 -13.08
C HIS A 180 -5.31 6.29 -11.55
N ALA A 181 -4.26 6.42 -10.75
CA ALA A 181 -4.39 6.55 -9.30
C ALA A 181 -5.02 7.89 -8.92
N ASP A 182 -5.76 7.90 -7.82
CA ASP A 182 -6.28 9.13 -7.22
C ASP A 182 -5.31 9.62 -6.14
N LEU A 183 -4.67 10.75 -6.38
CA LEU A 183 -3.70 11.41 -5.50
C LEU A 183 -4.26 12.70 -4.88
N SER A 184 -5.58 12.88 -4.89
CA SER A 184 -6.22 14.08 -4.33
C SER A 184 -5.84 14.23 -2.85
N GLY A 185 -5.27 15.37 -2.48
CA GLY A 185 -4.80 15.64 -1.11
C GLY A 185 -3.60 14.80 -0.65
N ALA A 186 -2.99 14.00 -1.51
CA ALA A 186 -1.81 13.20 -1.13
C ALA A 186 -0.61 14.08 -0.78
N HIS A 187 0.20 13.62 0.20
CA HIS A 187 1.41 14.31 0.67
C HIS A 187 2.66 13.61 0.12
N LEU A 188 3.43 14.32 -0.71
CA LEU A 188 4.57 13.79 -1.46
C LEU A 188 5.92 14.44 -1.08
N GLU A 189 5.96 15.20 0.02
CA GLU A 189 7.18 15.90 0.44
C GLU A 189 8.36 14.91 0.52
N ASP A 190 9.48 15.26 -0.10
CA ASP A 190 10.71 14.48 -0.16
C ASP A 190 10.56 13.06 -0.77
N ALA A 191 9.44 12.75 -1.42
CA ALA A 191 9.27 11.47 -2.12
C ALA A 191 10.27 11.33 -3.26
N VAL A 192 10.68 10.09 -3.56
CA VAL A 192 11.65 9.79 -4.62
C VAL A 192 10.93 9.19 -5.82
N PHE A 193 11.06 9.87 -6.97
CA PHE A 193 10.57 9.42 -8.27
C PHE A 193 11.74 9.03 -9.18
N GLY A 194 11.48 8.19 -10.17
CA GLY A 194 12.42 7.79 -11.21
C GLY A 194 11.88 6.58 -11.94
N ALA A 195 11.83 6.61 -13.26
CA ALA A 195 11.11 5.62 -14.07
C ALA A 195 9.66 5.38 -13.62
N THR A 196 9.09 6.30 -12.84
CA THR A 196 7.70 6.25 -12.34
C THR A 196 6.74 6.54 -13.47
N ILE A 197 5.61 5.84 -13.52
CA ILE A 197 4.57 6.06 -14.54
C ILE A 197 3.46 6.91 -13.94
N LEU A 198 3.27 8.11 -14.51
CA LEU A 198 2.30 9.13 -14.10
C LEU A 198 1.38 9.42 -15.29
N ALA A 199 0.51 8.47 -15.62
CA ALA A 199 -0.42 8.57 -16.74
C ALA A 199 -1.87 8.67 -16.25
N ASP A 200 -2.62 9.60 -16.85
CA ASP A 200 -4.05 9.83 -16.56
C ASP A 200 -4.37 10.08 -15.08
N ILE A 201 -3.54 10.89 -14.42
CA ILE A 201 -3.71 11.28 -13.01
C ILE A 201 -3.85 12.81 -12.89
N ASP A 202 -4.46 13.25 -11.80
CA ASP A 202 -4.48 14.66 -11.39
C ASP A 202 -3.52 14.87 -10.21
N LEU A 203 -2.59 15.79 -10.35
CA LEU A 203 -1.62 16.15 -9.32
C LEU A 203 -1.86 17.58 -8.78
N SER A 204 -2.94 18.23 -9.19
CA SER A 204 -3.19 19.64 -8.83
C SER A 204 -3.41 19.83 -7.33
N ASP A 205 -3.94 18.82 -6.65
CA ASP A 205 -4.27 18.83 -5.22
C ASP A 205 -3.23 18.10 -4.36
N ALA A 206 -2.21 17.49 -4.98
CA ALA A 206 -1.13 16.83 -4.25
C ALA A 206 -0.13 17.85 -3.71
N SER A 207 0.30 17.71 -2.45
CA SER A 207 1.31 18.58 -1.85
C SER A 207 2.72 18.01 -1.99
N GLY A 208 3.73 18.90 -1.85
CA GLY A 208 5.13 18.51 -1.79
C GLY A 208 5.81 18.21 -3.13
N LEU A 209 5.15 18.47 -4.26
CA LEU A 209 5.74 18.25 -5.59
C LEU A 209 7.01 19.09 -5.85
N ASP A 210 7.18 20.18 -5.12
CA ASP A 210 8.34 21.06 -5.18
C ASP A 210 9.56 20.54 -4.42
N THR A 211 9.37 19.56 -3.54
CA THR A 211 10.44 18.94 -2.74
C THR A 211 10.78 17.51 -3.18
N VAL A 212 10.05 16.99 -4.16
CA VAL A 212 10.28 15.65 -4.71
C VAL A 212 11.70 15.50 -5.28
N HIS A 213 12.31 14.35 -5.03
CA HIS A 213 13.60 13.99 -5.59
C HIS A 213 13.43 13.08 -6.81
N HIS A 214 14.13 13.38 -7.91
CA HIS A 214 14.13 12.54 -9.11
C HIS A 214 15.45 11.78 -9.23
N SER A 215 15.40 10.44 -9.09
CA SER A 215 16.55 9.56 -9.34
C SER A 215 16.79 9.27 -10.82
N GLY A 216 15.87 9.70 -11.68
CA GLY A 216 15.90 9.57 -13.13
C GLY A 216 14.60 10.05 -13.74
N PRO A 217 14.49 10.05 -15.08
CA PRO A 217 13.28 10.48 -15.77
C PRO A 217 12.08 9.58 -15.44
N SER A 218 10.89 10.17 -15.45
CA SER A 218 9.60 9.50 -15.25
C SER A 218 8.74 9.63 -16.50
N SER A 219 7.76 8.74 -16.69
CA SER A 219 6.80 8.84 -17.79
C SER A 219 5.61 9.69 -17.33
N ILE A 220 5.47 10.90 -17.89
CA ILE A 220 4.33 11.78 -17.63
C ILE A 220 3.46 11.83 -18.88
N GLY A 221 2.20 11.39 -18.74
CA GLY A 221 1.22 11.46 -19.82
C GLY A 221 0.80 12.90 -20.12
N VAL A 222 0.50 13.19 -21.37
CA VAL A 222 -0.08 14.50 -21.77
C VAL A 222 -1.42 14.71 -21.06
N ASP A 223 -2.19 13.67 -20.88
CA ASP A 223 -3.44 13.63 -20.10
C ASP A 223 -3.25 14.10 -18.65
N THR A 224 -2.15 13.70 -18.00
CA THR A 224 -1.78 14.18 -16.66
C THR A 224 -1.57 15.69 -16.62
N LEU A 225 -0.90 16.27 -17.63
CA LEU A 225 -0.74 17.73 -17.73
C LEU A 225 -2.08 18.44 -17.85
N TYR A 226 -3.01 17.88 -18.61
CA TYR A 226 -4.36 18.44 -18.78
C TYR A 226 -5.22 18.29 -17.52
N ARG A 227 -5.21 17.12 -16.88
CA ARG A 227 -5.97 16.86 -15.65
C ARG A 227 -5.50 17.77 -14.51
N SER A 228 -4.19 17.91 -14.37
CA SER A 228 -3.58 18.80 -13.38
C SER A 228 -3.65 20.28 -13.77
N GLN A 229 -4.39 20.63 -14.84
CA GLN A 229 -4.62 22.02 -15.28
C GLN A 229 -3.34 22.85 -15.43
N GLY A 230 -2.20 22.18 -15.67
CA GLY A 230 -0.88 22.80 -15.72
C GLY A 230 -0.36 23.30 -14.37
N GLN A 231 -0.90 22.84 -13.25
CA GLN A 231 -0.47 23.25 -11.90
C GLN A 231 0.76 22.49 -11.39
N ILE A 232 1.21 21.44 -12.10
CA ILE A 232 2.44 20.74 -11.75
C ILE A 232 3.62 21.73 -11.86
N PRO A 233 4.52 21.80 -10.85
CA PRO A 233 5.68 22.70 -10.88
C PRO A 233 6.59 22.43 -12.08
N ASP A 234 7.08 23.48 -12.74
CA ASP A 234 7.96 23.35 -13.91
C ASP A 234 9.25 22.60 -13.56
N ASP A 235 9.79 22.78 -12.36
CA ASP A 235 11.00 22.11 -11.91
C ASP A 235 10.77 20.61 -11.70
N PHE A 236 9.60 20.21 -11.21
CA PHE A 236 9.19 18.79 -11.16
C PHE A 236 9.18 18.20 -12.58
N LEU A 237 8.53 18.88 -13.53
CA LEU A 237 8.41 18.39 -14.92
C LEU A 237 9.79 18.28 -15.60
N ARG A 238 10.67 19.28 -15.40
CA ARG A 238 12.05 19.23 -15.92
C ARG A 238 12.84 18.07 -15.34
N ALA A 239 12.79 17.89 -14.01
CA ALA A 239 13.51 16.84 -13.33
C ALA A 239 12.95 15.45 -13.69
N ALA A 240 11.66 15.36 -13.99
CA ALA A 240 11.01 14.16 -14.53
C ALA A 240 11.38 13.88 -16.00
N GLY A 241 12.10 14.78 -16.67
CA GLY A 241 12.56 14.60 -18.06
C GLY A 241 11.55 15.04 -19.12
N VAL A 242 10.57 15.88 -18.78
CA VAL A 242 9.64 16.46 -19.77
C VAL A 242 10.42 17.42 -20.68
N PRO A 243 10.31 17.29 -22.03
CA PRO A 243 11.03 18.15 -22.96
C PRO A 243 10.70 19.63 -22.78
N GLU A 244 11.72 20.49 -22.96
CA GLU A 244 11.57 21.94 -22.78
C GLU A 244 10.52 22.55 -23.72
N GLU A 245 10.34 21.98 -24.92
CA GLU A 245 9.31 22.38 -25.86
C GLU A 245 7.89 22.21 -25.30
N VAL A 246 7.66 21.18 -24.49
CA VAL A 246 6.38 20.95 -23.80
C VAL A 246 6.14 22.05 -22.77
N LEU A 247 7.17 22.40 -22.01
CA LEU A 247 7.10 23.41 -20.96
C LEU A 247 6.88 24.82 -21.57
N LEU A 248 7.56 25.11 -22.67
CA LEU A 248 7.50 26.44 -23.31
C LEU A 248 6.24 26.65 -24.14
N TYR A 249 5.74 25.63 -24.81
CA TYR A 249 4.64 25.79 -25.79
C TYR A 249 3.33 25.16 -25.35
N LEU A 250 3.33 23.94 -24.82
CA LEU A 250 2.10 23.24 -24.46
C LEU A 250 1.56 23.67 -23.10
N LEU A 251 2.41 23.72 -22.09
CA LEU A 251 2.01 24.00 -20.72
C LEU A 251 1.33 25.37 -20.55
N PRO A 252 1.81 26.48 -21.15
CA PRO A 252 1.12 27.76 -21.11
C PRO A 252 -0.28 27.74 -21.75
N LEU A 253 -0.47 26.94 -22.80
CA LEU A 253 -1.79 26.77 -23.42
C LEU A 253 -2.77 26.05 -22.49
N ILE A 254 -2.31 25.02 -21.79
CA ILE A 254 -3.11 24.29 -20.79
C ILE A 254 -3.51 25.24 -19.65
N ARG A 255 -2.55 25.98 -19.09
CA ARG A 255 -2.77 26.95 -18.00
C ARG A 255 -3.78 28.03 -18.38
N ARG A 256 -3.64 28.57 -19.60
CA ARG A 256 -4.59 29.57 -20.12
C ARG A 256 -6.00 29.03 -20.26
N ARG A 257 -6.14 27.79 -20.75
CA ARG A 257 -7.45 27.14 -20.90
C ARG A 257 -8.13 26.90 -19.56
N ALA A 258 -7.38 26.47 -18.55
CA ALA A 258 -7.88 26.26 -17.20
C ALA A 258 -8.44 27.57 -16.59
N GLN A 259 -7.74 28.69 -16.77
CA GLN A 259 -8.20 29.99 -16.27
C GLN A 259 -9.51 30.47 -16.92
N VAL A 260 -9.73 30.18 -18.21
CA VAL A 260 -10.95 30.56 -18.91
C VAL A 260 -12.16 29.76 -18.46
N SER A 261 -11.97 28.47 -18.08
CA SER A 261 -13.07 27.61 -17.62
C SER A 261 -13.56 27.94 -16.22
N VAL A 262 -12.78 28.67 -15.40
CA VAL A 262 -13.12 29.08 -14.03
C VAL A 262 -13.78 30.46 -13.97
N ALA A 263 -13.74 31.25 -15.06
CA ALA A 263 -14.40 32.55 -15.09
C ALA A 263 -15.93 32.37 -15.01
N PRO A 264 -16.61 33.02 -14.04
CA PRO A 264 -18.07 32.93 -13.96
C PRO A 264 -18.67 33.45 -15.27
N GLN A 265 -19.57 32.68 -15.85
CA GLN A 265 -20.44 33.18 -16.92
C GLN A 265 -21.37 34.20 -16.27
N GLY A 266 -21.03 35.50 -16.43
CA GLY A 266 -21.83 36.63 -15.98
C GLY A 266 -23.18 36.77 -16.70
#